data_8b8837afe496e4bdae68ff305f1bfd3c
#
_entry.id   8b8837afe496e4bdae68ff305f1bfd3c
#
_cell.length_a   1.000
_cell.length_b   1.000
_cell.length_c   1.000
_cell.angle_alpha   90.00
_cell.angle_beta   90.00
_cell.angle_gamma   90.00
#
_symmetry.space_group_name_H-M   'P 1'
#
loop_
_entity.id
_entity.type
_entity.pdbx_description
1 polymer ?
#
loop_
_entity_poly.entity_id
_entity_poly.type
_entity_poly.pdbx_seq_one_letter_code
_entity_poly.pdbx_strand_id
1 'polypeptide(L)'
;MSWFDFLKREDTPNITEPDDIVDDVLLEALLNGETITRDKAMTLPVVNGAVDFISSAIACMPVKLYKYKDKKVENLYDDERIKLLNGDTGDTLDAYQMKKAMVTDYLLGKGGYAYIRKQRNDVTGLFYVEDKYITILKVYEPIFKEYQIFVGGYSDDKEEKEFGTYNPWEFIKVLRNTKDGASGTGLTVEVSKCLETAYQTLLYQLGMVSTGGNKKGFLKATRKLGNDEIKTLKQAWRNLYGNNNSEKVVVLNNGVEFQDASNTAVETQLNESKKTLNDDINALFHIYPNDFERTFKEAIYPIVKAFETALNRDLLLEKEKKNHFFEFDVKEIVRTTLKERYEAYKLAKETGFMTLNEIRRSENMEYIEGLDVVNVGLGAVLYDVNKHIYYTPNTDTVGDIGDGQTEQQEELEKTQDMLLGHELAKEFDESGNSADA
;
A
#
# COMPACT_ATOMS: atom_id res chain seq x y z
N MET A 1 -35.55 5.00 55.64
CA MET A 1 -35.91 5.53 54.32
C MET A 1 -34.62 5.61 53.50
N SER A 2 -34.49 4.69 52.61
CA SER A 2 -33.25 4.55 51.80
C SER A 2 -33.34 5.43 50.57
N TRP A 3 -32.25 6.10 50.26
CA TRP A 3 -32.10 6.98 49.09
C TRP A 3 -32.34 6.29 47.71
N PHE A 4 -32.50 4.98 47.70
CA PHE A 4 -32.79 4.18 46.51
C PHE A 4 -34.27 4.15 46.08
N ASP A 5 -35.20 4.63 46.87
CA ASP A 5 -36.65 4.65 46.56
C ASP A 5 -37.05 5.79 45.61
N PHE A 6 -36.12 6.74 45.30
CA PHE A 6 -36.40 7.87 44.40
C PHE A 6 -36.20 7.51 42.92
N LEU A 7 -35.62 6.35 42.60
CA LEU A 7 -35.32 5.93 41.23
C LEU A 7 -36.34 4.95 40.62
N LYS A 8 -37.40 4.64 41.37
CA LYS A 8 -38.56 3.93 40.80
C LYS A 8 -39.61 4.93 40.32
N ARG A 9 -39.40 5.45 39.13
CA ARG A 9 -40.44 6.14 38.37
C ARG A 9 -41.18 5.12 37.54
N GLU A 10 -42.23 4.55 38.05
CA GLU A 10 -43.31 3.98 37.27
C GLU A 10 -44.03 5.13 36.60
N ASP A 11 -43.88 5.26 35.33
CA ASP A 11 -44.82 5.81 34.34
C ASP A 11 -44.18 5.66 33.00
N THR A 12 -44.33 4.48 32.41
CA THR A 12 -44.20 4.30 30.96
C THR A 12 -45.46 4.87 30.34
N PRO A 13 -45.38 5.99 29.61
CA PRO A 13 -46.52 6.37 28.76
C PRO A 13 -46.68 5.29 27.72
N ASN A 14 -47.90 4.80 27.60
CA ASN A 14 -48.34 3.87 26.57
C ASN A 14 -48.26 4.59 25.22
N ILE A 15 -47.06 4.53 24.60
CA ILE A 15 -46.86 5.03 23.27
C ILE A 15 -47.42 3.95 22.36
N THR A 16 -48.64 4.18 21.88
CA THR A 16 -49.21 3.52 20.73
C THR A 16 -48.18 3.60 19.60
N GLU A 17 -47.78 2.43 19.11
CA GLU A 17 -46.81 2.23 18.02
C GLU A 17 -47.02 3.24 16.89
N PRO A 18 -46.06 4.07 16.53
CA PRO A 18 -46.14 4.75 15.25
C PRO A 18 -45.72 3.75 14.19
N ASP A 19 -46.65 3.49 13.28
CA ASP A 19 -46.49 2.71 12.03
C ASP A 19 -45.51 3.41 11.05
N ASP A 20 -44.31 3.76 11.46
CA ASP A 20 -43.28 4.38 10.61
C ASP A 20 -42.00 3.54 10.64
N ILE A 21 -42.06 2.44 9.88
CA ILE A 21 -40.98 1.46 9.71
C ILE A 21 -39.74 2.02 8.93
N VAL A 22 -39.78 3.26 8.48
CA VAL A 22 -38.68 3.81 7.62
C VAL A 22 -37.66 4.62 8.41
N ASP A 23 -38.02 5.19 9.56
CA ASP A 23 -37.07 5.98 10.36
C ASP A 23 -36.34 5.15 11.43
N ASP A 24 -36.87 3.98 11.80
CA ASP A 24 -36.29 3.14 12.85
C ASP A 24 -34.98 2.48 12.45
N VAL A 25 -34.81 2.09 11.18
CA VAL A 25 -33.56 1.43 10.73
C VAL A 25 -32.37 2.39 10.76
N LEU A 26 -32.60 3.66 10.42
CA LEU A 26 -31.56 4.68 10.48
C LEU A 26 -31.24 5.07 11.94
N LEU A 27 -32.28 5.15 12.78
CA LEU A 27 -32.13 5.46 14.20
C LEU A 27 -31.51 4.30 14.96
N GLU A 28 -31.86 3.07 14.64
CA GLU A 28 -31.31 1.85 15.24
C GLU A 28 -29.85 1.65 14.83
N ALA A 29 -29.49 1.92 13.57
CA ALA A 29 -28.10 1.93 13.11
C ALA A 29 -27.26 3.01 13.77
N LEU A 30 -27.84 4.19 14.06
CA LEU A 30 -27.18 5.29 14.77
C LEU A 30 -27.04 5.02 16.28
N LEU A 31 -27.96 4.29 16.90
CA LEU A 31 -27.97 4.02 18.35
C LEU A 31 -27.14 2.78 18.72
N ASN A 32 -27.06 1.78 17.86
CA ASN A 32 -26.40 0.51 18.18
C ASN A 32 -24.87 0.56 18.05
N GLY A 33 -24.27 1.64 17.53
CA GLY A 33 -22.82 1.86 17.57
C GLY A 33 -21.98 0.71 17.01
N GLU A 34 -22.57 -0.14 16.15
CA GLU A 34 -21.85 -1.24 15.50
C GLU A 34 -20.77 -0.67 14.57
N THR A 35 -19.55 -1.07 14.82
CA THR A 35 -18.44 -0.78 13.90
C THR A 35 -18.71 -1.52 12.59
N ILE A 36 -18.53 -0.81 11.47
CA ILE A 36 -18.68 -1.44 10.15
C ILE A 36 -17.73 -2.64 10.03
N THR A 37 -18.26 -3.79 9.63
CA THR A 37 -17.42 -4.96 9.38
C THR A 37 -16.64 -4.79 8.09
N ARG A 38 -15.50 -5.51 7.98
CA ARG A 38 -14.70 -5.57 6.75
C ARG A 38 -15.55 -5.90 5.52
N ASP A 39 -16.40 -6.92 5.62
CA ASP A 39 -17.23 -7.37 4.50
C ASP A 39 -18.22 -6.28 4.05
N LYS A 40 -18.87 -5.60 5.00
CA LYS A 40 -19.74 -4.45 4.68
C LYS A 40 -18.95 -3.31 4.03
N ALA A 41 -17.75 -2.99 4.53
CA ALA A 41 -16.90 -1.95 3.96
C ALA A 41 -16.48 -2.29 2.52
N MET A 42 -16.14 -3.54 2.24
CA MET A 42 -15.76 -4.01 0.90
C MET A 42 -16.92 -4.03 -0.11
N THR A 43 -18.18 -3.94 0.33
CA THR A 43 -19.31 -3.74 -0.60
C THR A 43 -19.37 -2.33 -1.18
N LEU A 44 -18.69 -1.36 -0.56
CA LEU A 44 -18.55 0.01 -1.07
C LEU A 44 -17.60 0.03 -2.27
N PRO A 45 -18.03 0.44 -3.48
CA PRO A 45 -17.18 0.39 -4.68
C PRO A 45 -15.89 1.22 -4.53
N VAL A 46 -15.96 2.37 -3.86
CA VAL A 46 -14.81 3.24 -3.64
C VAL A 46 -13.79 2.61 -2.68
N VAL A 47 -14.25 1.93 -1.62
CA VAL A 47 -13.37 1.21 -0.68
C VAL A 47 -12.72 0.02 -1.37
N ASN A 48 -13.53 -0.80 -2.06
CA ASN A 48 -13.04 -1.96 -2.79
C ASN A 48 -11.98 -1.56 -3.84
N GLY A 49 -12.29 -0.52 -4.65
CA GLY A 49 -11.35 0.00 -5.64
C GLY A 49 -10.06 0.53 -5.03
N ALA A 50 -10.14 1.25 -3.91
CA ALA A 50 -8.98 1.77 -3.19
C ALA A 50 -8.09 0.66 -2.62
N VAL A 51 -8.70 -0.32 -1.95
CA VAL A 51 -7.99 -1.47 -1.37
C VAL A 51 -7.37 -2.33 -2.46
N ASP A 52 -8.12 -2.63 -3.53
CA ASP A 52 -7.62 -3.41 -4.66
C ASP A 52 -6.44 -2.73 -5.35
N PHE A 53 -6.55 -1.43 -5.60
CA PHE A 53 -5.47 -0.64 -6.19
C PHE A 53 -4.19 -0.68 -5.36
N ILE A 54 -4.27 -0.33 -4.06
CA ILE A 54 -3.09 -0.27 -3.18
C ILE A 54 -2.48 -1.66 -2.99
N SER A 55 -3.33 -2.68 -2.70
CA SER A 55 -2.85 -4.03 -2.43
C SER A 55 -2.24 -4.69 -3.67
N SER A 56 -2.84 -4.50 -4.85
CA SER A 56 -2.32 -5.01 -6.11
C SER A 56 -1.01 -4.32 -6.51
N ALA A 57 -0.92 -2.99 -6.33
CA ALA A 57 0.30 -2.25 -6.59
C ALA A 57 1.48 -2.80 -5.76
N ILE A 58 1.28 -3.02 -4.46
CA ILE A 58 2.33 -3.54 -3.57
C ILE A 58 2.65 -5.02 -3.89
N ALA A 59 1.62 -5.83 -4.16
CA ALA A 59 1.79 -7.24 -4.48
C ALA A 59 2.60 -7.48 -5.77
N CYS A 60 2.49 -6.59 -6.76
CA CYS A 60 3.27 -6.63 -8.01
C CYS A 60 4.75 -6.31 -7.81
N MET A 61 5.12 -5.59 -6.73
CA MET A 61 6.52 -5.24 -6.51
C MET A 61 7.34 -6.48 -6.13
N PRO A 62 8.44 -6.77 -6.83
CA PRO A 62 9.35 -7.83 -6.41
C PRO A 62 10.16 -7.38 -5.19
N VAL A 63 10.38 -8.32 -4.29
CA VAL A 63 11.24 -8.13 -3.10
C VAL A 63 12.65 -8.59 -3.46
N LYS A 64 13.65 -7.82 -3.06
CA LYS A 64 15.07 -8.13 -3.23
C LYS A 64 15.75 -8.22 -1.87
N LEU A 65 16.79 -9.05 -1.79
CA LEU A 65 17.65 -9.15 -0.62
C LEU A 65 19.04 -8.64 -0.98
N TYR A 66 19.48 -7.64 -0.24
CA TYR A 66 20.79 -7.02 -0.43
C TYR A 66 21.71 -7.36 0.73
N LYS A 67 23.01 -7.39 0.42
CA LYS A 67 24.08 -7.56 1.39
C LYS A 67 25.14 -6.47 1.24
N TYR A 68 25.47 -5.80 2.34
CA TYR A 68 26.62 -4.92 2.42
C TYR A 68 27.91 -5.72 2.57
N LYS A 69 28.83 -5.54 1.64
CA LYS A 69 30.17 -6.11 1.68
C LYS A 69 31.17 -5.13 1.10
N ASP A 70 32.21 -4.81 1.87
CA ASP A 70 33.35 -3.96 1.44
C ASP A 70 32.93 -2.65 0.73
N LYS A 71 31.96 -1.93 1.33
CA LYS A 71 31.34 -0.70 0.80
C LYS A 71 30.51 -0.88 -0.49
N LYS A 72 30.30 -2.12 -0.95
CA LYS A 72 29.44 -2.45 -2.08
C LYS A 72 28.15 -3.10 -1.59
N VAL A 73 27.08 -2.90 -2.35
CA VAL A 73 25.79 -3.57 -2.13
C VAL A 73 25.67 -4.68 -3.16
N GLU A 74 25.61 -5.92 -2.69
CA GLU A 74 25.41 -7.10 -3.53
C GLU A 74 23.94 -7.54 -3.44
N ASN A 75 23.31 -7.87 -4.57
CA ASN A 75 21.97 -8.44 -4.59
C ASN A 75 22.07 -9.97 -4.59
N LEU A 76 21.40 -10.60 -3.62
CA LEU A 76 21.39 -12.06 -3.45
C LEU A 76 20.17 -12.66 -4.16
N TYR A 77 20.31 -12.96 -5.46
CA TYR A 77 19.21 -13.45 -6.30
C TYR A 77 18.77 -14.89 -5.96
N ASP A 78 19.68 -15.73 -5.47
CA ASP A 78 19.46 -17.17 -5.28
C ASP A 78 18.99 -17.55 -3.87
N ASP A 79 18.71 -16.58 -3.03
CA ASP A 79 18.22 -16.83 -1.66
C ASP A 79 16.80 -17.41 -1.70
N GLU A 80 16.58 -18.52 -0.97
CA GLU A 80 15.29 -19.20 -0.93
C GLU A 80 14.16 -18.29 -0.42
N ARG A 81 14.45 -17.37 0.49
CA ARG A 81 13.47 -16.39 0.99
C ARG A 81 12.95 -15.48 -0.13
N ILE A 82 13.80 -15.14 -1.09
CA ILE A 82 13.41 -14.34 -2.27
C ILE A 82 12.48 -15.13 -3.17
N LYS A 83 12.74 -16.43 -3.37
CA LYS A 83 11.84 -17.31 -4.14
C LYS A 83 10.47 -17.42 -3.50
N LEU A 84 10.41 -17.56 -2.16
CA LEU A 84 9.16 -17.59 -1.39
C LEU A 84 8.40 -16.25 -1.44
N LEU A 85 9.09 -15.10 -1.44
CA LEU A 85 8.48 -13.78 -1.44
C LEU A 85 8.02 -13.30 -2.83
N ASN A 86 8.53 -13.91 -3.92
CA ASN A 86 8.21 -13.50 -5.29
C ASN A 86 7.56 -14.61 -6.14
N GLY A 87 7.51 -15.85 -5.65
CA GLY A 87 6.99 -16.99 -6.38
C GLY A 87 6.05 -17.85 -5.55
N ASP A 88 6.41 -19.12 -5.40
CA ASP A 88 5.65 -20.08 -4.59
C ASP A 88 6.01 -19.92 -3.11
N THR A 89 5.02 -19.64 -2.27
CA THR A 89 5.20 -19.46 -0.83
C THR A 89 5.29 -20.80 -0.07
N GLY A 90 4.96 -21.91 -0.70
CA GLY A 90 4.76 -23.21 -0.06
C GLY A 90 3.43 -23.32 0.70
N ASP A 91 2.53 -22.36 0.53
CA ASP A 91 1.14 -22.33 0.95
C ASP A 91 0.23 -22.56 -0.27
N THR A 92 -1.10 -22.56 -0.08
CA THR A 92 -2.08 -22.55 -1.18
C THR A 92 -2.11 -21.24 -1.95
N LEU A 93 -1.64 -20.14 -1.35
CA LEU A 93 -1.51 -18.83 -1.95
C LEU A 93 -0.08 -18.64 -2.49
N ASP A 94 0.03 -18.11 -3.71
CA ASP A 94 1.29 -17.60 -4.23
C ASP A 94 1.71 -16.29 -3.53
N ALA A 95 2.94 -15.86 -3.76
CA ALA A 95 3.50 -14.66 -3.14
C ALA A 95 2.72 -13.39 -3.48
N TYR A 96 2.14 -13.30 -4.68
CA TYR A 96 1.31 -12.16 -5.08
C TYR A 96 0.04 -12.11 -4.23
N GLN A 97 -0.70 -13.21 -4.15
CA GLN A 97 -1.95 -13.29 -3.39
C GLN A 97 -1.70 -13.13 -1.88
N MET A 98 -0.63 -13.72 -1.36
CA MET A 98 -0.22 -13.55 0.04
C MET A 98 0.04 -12.07 0.36
N LYS A 99 0.87 -11.38 -0.42
CA LYS A 99 1.15 -9.94 -0.21
C LYS A 99 -0.12 -9.11 -0.32
N LYS A 100 -0.97 -9.39 -1.32
CA LYS A 100 -2.25 -8.69 -1.52
C LYS A 100 -3.18 -8.86 -0.31
N ALA A 101 -3.33 -10.08 0.20
CA ALA A 101 -4.15 -10.38 1.38
C ALA A 101 -3.61 -9.67 2.63
N MET A 102 -2.29 -9.74 2.87
CA MET A 102 -1.65 -9.05 4.01
C MET A 102 -1.84 -7.53 3.97
N VAL A 103 -1.77 -6.91 2.79
CA VAL A 103 -2.01 -5.46 2.65
C VAL A 103 -3.48 -5.12 2.85
N THR A 104 -4.40 -5.98 2.40
CA THR A 104 -5.82 -5.81 2.64
C THR A 104 -6.13 -5.84 4.14
N ASP A 105 -5.55 -6.79 4.88
CA ASP A 105 -5.69 -6.89 6.33
C ASP A 105 -5.00 -5.74 7.07
N TYR A 106 -3.89 -5.23 6.55
CA TYR A 106 -3.24 -4.02 7.05
C TYR A 106 -4.16 -2.80 6.95
N LEU A 107 -4.88 -2.64 5.84
CA LEU A 107 -5.75 -1.50 5.60
C LEU A 107 -7.06 -1.57 6.40
N LEU A 108 -7.69 -2.73 6.43
CA LEU A 108 -9.04 -2.88 6.96
C LEU A 108 -9.12 -3.58 8.32
N GLY A 109 -8.11 -4.38 8.68
CA GLY A 109 -8.11 -5.25 9.83
C GLY A 109 -7.08 -4.90 10.90
N LYS A 110 -6.69 -5.91 11.66
CA LYS A 110 -5.69 -5.81 12.75
C LYS A 110 -4.25 -5.79 12.24
N GLY A 111 -4.03 -6.11 10.96
CA GLY A 111 -2.71 -6.21 10.33
C GLY A 111 -2.57 -7.45 9.46
N GLY A 112 -1.59 -7.45 8.58
CA GLY A 112 -1.24 -8.61 7.76
C GLY A 112 -0.32 -9.56 8.52
N TYR A 113 -0.70 -10.82 8.59
CA TYR A 113 0.04 -11.87 9.30
C TYR A 113 0.39 -13.01 8.36
N ALA A 114 1.65 -13.46 8.41
CA ALA A 114 2.07 -14.67 7.73
C ALA A 114 2.96 -15.51 8.67
N TYR A 115 2.63 -16.78 8.84
CA TYR A 115 3.41 -17.73 9.62
C TYR A 115 4.67 -18.13 8.84
N ILE A 116 5.82 -18.19 9.52
CA ILE A 116 7.11 -18.54 8.96
C ILE A 116 7.44 -19.99 9.32
N ARG A 117 7.33 -20.90 8.36
CA ARG A 117 7.78 -22.28 8.57
C ARG A 117 9.29 -22.34 8.42
N LYS A 118 9.95 -22.78 9.49
CA LYS A 118 11.41 -22.93 9.56
C LYS A 118 11.81 -24.37 9.77
N GLN A 119 12.85 -24.81 9.09
CA GLN A 119 13.56 -26.04 9.41
C GLN A 119 14.97 -25.65 9.88
N ARG A 120 15.20 -25.68 11.20
CA ARG A 120 16.37 -25.07 11.85
C ARG A 120 16.39 -23.56 11.60
N ASN A 121 17.36 -23.07 10.80
CA ASN A 121 17.49 -21.66 10.45
C ASN A 121 16.95 -21.33 9.05
N ASP A 122 16.59 -22.33 8.26
CA ASP A 122 16.16 -22.15 6.89
C ASP A 122 14.65 -21.95 6.84
N VAL A 123 14.22 -20.90 6.16
CA VAL A 123 12.80 -20.62 5.91
C VAL A 123 12.35 -21.50 4.74
N THR A 124 11.37 -22.37 4.99
CA THR A 124 10.86 -23.34 4.01
C THR A 124 9.45 -23.04 3.52
N GLY A 125 8.80 -22.02 4.05
CA GLY A 125 7.47 -21.61 3.60
C GLY A 125 6.94 -20.43 4.38
N LEU A 126 6.03 -19.69 3.74
CA LEU A 126 5.31 -18.54 4.28
C LEU A 126 3.82 -18.78 4.12
N PHE A 127 3.09 -18.82 5.24
CA PHE A 127 1.66 -19.17 5.27
C PHE A 127 0.86 -17.98 5.73
N TYR A 128 0.00 -17.49 4.86
CA TYR A 128 -0.91 -16.39 5.20
C TYR A 128 -1.93 -16.83 6.25
N VAL A 129 -2.16 -16.00 7.24
CA VAL A 129 -3.20 -16.21 8.27
C VAL A 129 -4.08 -14.97 8.32
N GLU A 130 -5.36 -15.15 8.01
CA GLU A 130 -6.34 -14.06 8.04
C GLU A 130 -6.47 -13.49 9.46
N ASP A 131 -6.52 -12.19 9.58
CA ASP A 131 -6.50 -11.46 10.86
C ASP A 131 -7.66 -11.82 11.81
N LYS A 132 -8.79 -12.32 11.28
CA LYS A 132 -9.93 -12.78 12.09
C LYS A 132 -9.59 -13.99 12.96
N TYR A 133 -8.64 -14.84 12.52
CA TYR A 133 -8.19 -16.01 13.27
C TYR A 133 -7.07 -15.68 14.27
N ILE A 134 -6.58 -14.45 14.27
CA ILE A 134 -5.49 -14.00 15.13
C ILE A 134 -6.05 -13.35 16.39
N THR A 135 -5.65 -13.87 17.54
CA THR A 135 -5.88 -13.27 18.86
C THR A 135 -4.53 -13.02 19.53
N ILE A 136 -4.33 -11.82 20.04
CA ILE A 136 -3.09 -11.44 20.71
C ILE A 136 -3.26 -11.56 22.21
N LEU A 137 -2.48 -12.45 22.82
CA LEU A 137 -2.41 -12.65 24.25
C LEU A 137 -1.30 -11.77 24.83
N LYS A 138 -1.67 -10.67 25.51
CA LYS A 138 -0.73 -9.64 26.01
C LYS A 138 -0.51 -9.75 27.50
N VAL A 139 0.72 -9.54 27.93
CA VAL A 139 1.05 -9.20 29.31
C VAL A 139 0.92 -7.68 29.46
N TYR A 140 0.17 -7.23 30.47
CA TYR A 140 -0.11 -5.81 30.70
C TYR A 140 1.06 -5.10 31.38
N GLU A 141 2.23 -5.10 30.72
CA GLU A 141 3.36 -4.31 31.16
C GLU A 141 3.64 -3.19 30.15
N PRO A 142 3.64 -1.91 30.58
CA PRO A 142 3.78 -0.79 29.62
C PRO A 142 5.16 -0.68 28.99
N ILE A 143 6.22 -1.16 29.64
CA ILE A 143 7.62 -1.02 29.20
C ILE A 143 8.05 -2.25 28.45
N PHE A 144 7.98 -3.43 29.07
CA PHE A 144 8.35 -4.70 28.47
C PHE A 144 7.12 -5.40 27.92
N LYS A 145 6.79 -5.10 26.66
CA LYS A 145 5.58 -5.59 25.99
C LYS A 145 5.81 -7.00 25.50
N GLU A 146 5.43 -7.98 26.31
CA GLU A 146 5.43 -9.38 25.91
C GLU A 146 4.04 -9.81 25.45
N TYR A 147 4.00 -10.61 24.39
CA TYR A 147 2.76 -11.15 23.86
C TYR A 147 3.01 -12.47 23.14
N GLN A 148 1.95 -13.23 22.99
CA GLN A 148 1.89 -14.44 22.17
C GLN A 148 0.78 -14.30 21.13
N ILE A 149 0.90 -14.99 20.03
CA ILE A 149 -0.08 -15.04 18.96
C ILE A 149 -0.84 -16.35 19.08
N PHE A 150 -2.11 -16.25 19.43
CA PHE A 150 -3.01 -17.38 19.42
C PHE A 150 -3.72 -17.42 18.07
N VAL A 151 -3.68 -18.58 17.41
CA VAL A 151 -4.41 -18.84 16.17
C VAL A 151 -5.56 -19.79 16.49
N GLY A 152 -6.78 -19.31 16.26
CA GLY A 152 -7.99 -20.08 16.50
C GLY A 152 -9.12 -19.64 15.59
N GLY A 153 -10.11 -20.48 15.38
CA GLY A 153 -11.26 -20.18 14.55
C GLY A 153 -12.44 -21.08 14.85
N TYR A 154 -13.59 -20.73 14.29
CA TYR A 154 -14.76 -21.57 14.36
C TYR A 154 -14.79 -22.51 13.14
N SER A 155 -15.15 -23.76 13.36
CA SER A 155 -15.55 -24.69 12.32
C SER A 155 -16.92 -24.31 11.77
N ASP A 156 -17.29 -24.82 10.58
CA ASP A 156 -18.64 -24.67 10.01
C ASP A 156 -19.75 -25.15 10.96
N ASP A 157 -19.43 -26.09 11.87
CA ASP A 157 -20.32 -26.56 12.94
C ASP A 157 -20.34 -25.65 14.18
N LYS A 158 -19.75 -24.45 14.13
CA LYS A 158 -19.58 -23.49 15.24
C LYS A 158 -18.80 -24.03 16.45
N GLU A 159 -18.03 -25.08 16.26
CA GLU A 159 -17.07 -25.54 17.25
C GLU A 159 -15.78 -24.71 17.16
N GLU A 160 -15.33 -24.18 18.31
CA GLU A 160 -14.02 -23.52 18.39
C GLU A 160 -12.91 -24.55 18.15
N LYS A 161 -12.08 -24.28 17.11
CA LYS A 161 -10.85 -25.04 16.87
C LYS A 161 -9.66 -24.20 17.25
N GLU A 162 -8.90 -24.69 18.22
CA GLU A 162 -7.61 -24.14 18.59
C GLU A 162 -6.53 -24.75 17.69
N PHE A 163 -5.80 -23.89 16.96
CA PHE A 163 -4.68 -24.34 16.13
C PHE A 163 -3.34 -24.22 16.87
N GLY A 164 -3.23 -23.34 17.86
CA GLY A 164 -2.08 -23.24 18.73
C GLY A 164 -1.68 -21.81 19.11
N THR A 165 -0.75 -21.76 20.06
CA THR A 165 -0.12 -20.51 20.51
C THR A 165 1.30 -20.46 19.99
N TYR A 166 1.66 -19.33 19.38
CA TYR A 166 2.91 -19.10 18.68
C TYR A 166 3.65 -17.91 19.26
N ASN A 167 4.95 -17.90 19.07
CA ASN A 167 5.77 -16.78 19.47
C ASN A 167 5.76 -15.67 18.40
N PRO A 168 5.97 -14.40 18.79
CA PRO A 168 5.97 -13.27 17.86
C PRO A 168 6.95 -13.38 16.69
N TRP A 169 8.08 -14.04 16.87
CA TRP A 169 9.12 -14.21 15.85
C TRP A 169 8.84 -15.34 14.83
N GLU A 170 7.74 -16.08 15.02
CA GLU A 170 7.26 -17.07 14.06
C GLU A 170 6.33 -16.48 13.01
N PHE A 171 6.03 -15.18 13.12
CA PHE A 171 5.16 -14.48 12.19
C PHE A 171 5.81 -13.23 11.61
N ILE A 172 5.62 -13.01 10.31
CA ILE A 172 5.75 -11.70 9.68
C ILE A 172 4.51 -10.90 10.05
N LYS A 173 4.70 -9.68 10.59
CA LYS A 173 3.62 -8.82 11.05
C LYS A 173 3.72 -7.45 10.42
N VAL A 174 2.82 -7.14 9.50
CA VAL A 174 2.70 -5.82 8.89
C VAL A 174 1.54 -5.10 9.54
N LEU A 175 1.83 -4.12 10.39
CA LEU A 175 0.87 -3.50 11.30
C LEU A 175 0.69 -2.02 11.02
N ARG A 176 -0.57 -1.57 10.96
CA ARG A 176 -0.95 -0.17 10.81
C ARG A 176 -1.28 0.44 12.17
N ASN A 177 -0.77 1.65 12.45
CA ASN A 177 -1.07 2.42 13.67
C ASN A 177 -0.97 1.62 14.96
N THR A 178 0.03 0.74 15.05
CA THR A 178 0.24 -0.10 16.23
C THR A 178 0.83 0.70 17.40
N LYS A 179 0.35 0.44 18.62
CA LYS A 179 0.89 1.00 19.87
C LYS A 179 1.68 -0.01 20.69
N ASP A 180 1.46 -1.28 20.42
CA ASP A 180 2.05 -2.40 21.17
C ASP A 180 2.98 -3.29 20.34
N GLY A 181 3.02 -3.08 19.00
CA GLY A 181 3.79 -3.91 18.09
C GLY A 181 3.23 -5.32 17.89
N ALA A 182 2.03 -5.58 18.38
CA ALA A 182 1.36 -6.88 18.32
C ALA A 182 0.14 -6.85 17.40
N SER A 183 -0.67 -5.81 17.48
CA SER A 183 -1.83 -5.60 16.62
C SER A 183 -1.88 -4.15 16.12
N GLY A 184 -2.41 -3.96 14.94
CA GLY A 184 -2.68 -2.66 14.36
C GLY A 184 -4.16 -2.26 14.48
N THR A 185 -4.48 -1.11 13.92
CA THR A 185 -5.85 -0.60 13.84
C THR A 185 -6.19 -0.29 12.38
N GLY A 186 -7.16 -0.99 11.83
CA GLY A 186 -7.62 -0.79 10.46
C GLY A 186 -8.56 0.40 10.31
N LEU A 187 -8.75 0.84 9.06
CA LEU A 187 -9.64 1.94 8.72
C LEU A 187 -11.11 1.66 9.11
N THR A 188 -11.54 0.40 9.11
CA THR A 188 -12.89 0.00 9.55
C THR A 188 -13.18 0.38 11.00
N VAL A 189 -12.16 0.48 11.85
CA VAL A 189 -12.28 0.92 13.24
C VAL A 189 -12.09 2.44 13.36
N GLU A 190 -11.04 2.98 12.74
CA GLU A 190 -10.68 4.40 12.89
C GLU A 190 -11.73 5.35 12.30
N VAL A 191 -12.28 5.00 11.15
CA VAL A 191 -13.26 5.84 10.42
C VAL A 191 -14.60 5.13 10.23
N SER A 192 -14.95 4.26 11.17
CA SER A 192 -16.14 3.42 11.14
C SER A 192 -17.40 4.20 10.79
N LYS A 193 -17.62 5.37 11.39
CA LYS A 193 -18.84 6.18 11.17
C LYS A 193 -18.93 6.74 9.74
N CYS A 194 -17.80 7.10 9.12
CA CYS A 194 -17.78 7.58 7.74
C CYS A 194 -18.16 6.44 6.78
N LEU A 195 -17.54 5.28 6.98
CA LEU A 195 -17.81 4.08 6.17
C LEU A 195 -19.24 3.56 6.37
N GLU A 196 -19.76 3.61 7.61
CA GLU A 196 -21.15 3.22 7.90
C GLU A 196 -22.13 4.16 7.22
N THR A 197 -21.90 5.48 7.28
CA THR A 197 -22.74 6.47 6.57
C THR A 197 -22.77 6.20 5.06
N ALA A 198 -21.60 5.88 4.47
CA ALA A 198 -21.52 5.55 3.06
C ALA A 198 -22.28 4.25 2.73
N TYR A 199 -22.18 3.24 3.61
CA TYR A 199 -22.89 1.97 3.47
C TYR A 199 -24.41 2.15 3.56
N GLN A 200 -24.89 2.89 4.54
CA GLN A 200 -26.33 3.19 4.68
C GLN A 200 -26.85 4.01 3.49
N THR A 201 -26.06 4.94 2.98
CA THR A 201 -26.38 5.69 1.75
C THR A 201 -26.52 4.76 0.54
N LEU A 202 -25.64 3.76 0.42
CA LEU A 202 -25.72 2.74 -0.64
C LEU A 202 -26.98 1.90 -0.51
N LEU A 203 -27.30 1.42 0.71
CA LEU A 203 -28.52 0.64 0.98
C LEU A 203 -29.79 1.44 0.70
N TYR A 204 -29.81 2.72 1.08
CA TYR A 204 -30.92 3.62 0.79
C TYR A 204 -31.13 3.75 -0.73
N GLN A 205 -30.06 3.97 -1.51
CA GLN A 205 -30.12 4.03 -2.97
C GLN A 205 -30.62 2.70 -3.56
N LEU A 206 -30.12 1.57 -3.06
CA LEU A 206 -30.57 0.24 -3.48
C LEU A 206 -32.07 0.06 -3.21
N GLY A 207 -32.54 0.47 -2.03
CA GLY A 207 -33.96 0.49 -1.66
C GLY A 207 -34.80 1.32 -2.63
N MET A 208 -34.34 2.53 -2.97
CA MET A 208 -35.04 3.39 -3.94
C MET A 208 -35.13 2.75 -5.33
N VAL A 209 -34.04 2.16 -5.82
CA VAL A 209 -34.01 1.51 -7.14
C VAL A 209 -34.90 0.24 -7.15
N SER A 210 -34.82 -0.57 -6.10
CA SER A 210 -35.58 -1.82 -6.00
C SER A 210 -37.07 -1.60 -5.90
N THR A 211 -37.52 -0.49 -5.33
CA THR A 211 -38.94 -0.10 -5.22
C THR A 211 -39.45 0.71 -6.42
N GLY A 212 -38.64 0.84 -7.48
CA GLY A 212 -39.06 1.52 -8.72
C GLY A 212 -39.11 3.04 -8.63
N GLY A 213 -38.24 3.63 -7.80
CA GLY A 213 -38.20 5.09 -7.60
C GLY A 213 -39.39 5.54 -6.77
N ASN A 214 -39.35 5.22 -5.47
CA ASN A 214 -40.48 5.44 -4.58
C ASN A 214 -40.84 6.94 -4.49
N LYS A 215 -41.83 7.33 -5.27
CA LYS A 215 -42.45 8.66 -5.10
C LYS A 215 -43.19 8.66 -3.79
N LYS A 216 -42.51 9.14 -2.72
CA LYS A 216 -43.16 9.42 -1.45
C LYS A 216 -44.23 10.47 -1.70
N GLY A 217 -45.45 10.19 -1.32
CA GLY A 217 -46.57 11.12 -1.47
C GLY A 217 -47.61 10.89 -0.42
N PHE A 218 -48.52 11.84 -0.33
CA PHE A 218 -49.64 11.75 0.59
C PHE A 218 -50.92 11.40 -0.17
N LEU A 219 -51.71 10.49 0.37
CA LEU A 219 -53.09 10.30 -0.11
C LEU A 219 -53.99 11.28 0.63
N LYS A 220 -54.44 12.30 -0.11
CA LYS A 220 -55.36 13.31 0.41
C LYS A 220 -56.80 12.84 0.09
N ALA A 221 -57.61 12.64 1.12
CA ALA A 221 -59.02 12.33 0.96
C ALA A 221 -59.86 13.56 1.24
N THR A 222 -60.85 13.82 0.38
CA THR A 222 -61.81 14.94 0.56
C THR A 222 -62.85 14.65 1.63
N ARG A 223 -63.01 13.36 2.04
CA ARG A 223 -63.89 12.93 3.11
C ARG A 223 -63.15 12.10 4.14
N LYS A 224 -63.70 11.99 5.37
CA LYS A 224 -63.18 11.08 6.39
C LYS A 224 -63.41 9.63 5.94
N LEU A 225 -62.33 8.87 5.77
CA LEU A 225 -62.35 7.46 5.42
C LEU A 225 -62.65 6.58 6.65
N GLY A 226 -63.40 5.50 6.46
CA GLY A 226 -63.60 4.47 7.47
C GLY A 226 -62.32 3.63 7.69
N ASN A 227 -62.21 2.98 8.85
CA ASN A 227 -61.03 2.16 9.20
C ASN A 227 -60.76 1.03 8.18
N ASP A 228 -61.80 0.43 7.63
CA ASP A 228 -61.66 -0.65 6.63
C ASP A 228 -61.25 -0.12 5.25
N GLU A 229 -61.71 1.07 4.89
CA GLU A 229 -61.25 1.77 3.67
C GLU A 229 -59.77 2.13 3.77
N ILE A 230 -59.31 2.59 4.94
CA ILE A 230 -57.88 2.89 5.19
C ILE A 230 -57.04 1.63 5.11
N LYS A 231 -57.48 0.50 5.70
CA LYS A 231 -56.77 -0.78 5.60
C LYS A 231 -56.64 -1.28 4.16
N THR A 232 -57.72 -1.23 3.40
CA THR A 232 -57.74 -1.64 2.00
C THR A 232 -56.82 -0.76 1.15
N LEU A 233 -56.82 0.55 1.39
CA LEU A 233 -55.95 1.51 0.71
C LEU A 233 -54.46 1.29 1.05
N LYS A 234 -54.14 1.08 2.32
CA LYS A 234 -52.78 0.72 2.77
C LYS A 234 -52.30 -0.59 2.13
N GLN A 235 -53.19 -1.59 2.01
CA GLN A 235 -52.85 -2.87 1.41
C GLN A 235 -52.64 -2.78 -0.09
N ALA A 236 -53.50 -2.04 -0.82
CA ALA A 236 -53.33 -1.75 -2.23
C ALA A 236 -52.03 -0.97 -2.50
N TRP A 237 -51.68 -0.01 -1.61
CA TRP A 237 -50.45 0.76 -1.68
C TRP A 237 -49.22 -0.08 -1.42
N ARG A 238 -49.24 -0.97 -0.41
CA ARG A 238 -48.17 -1.96 -0.16
C ARG A 238 -47.98 -2.92 -1.33
N ASN A 239 -49.07 -3.32 -1.96
CA ASN A 239 -48.98 -4.19 -3.12
C ASN A 239 -48.37 -3.49 -4.35
N LEU A 240 -48.68 -2.21 -4.56
CA LEU A 240 -48.08 -1.41 -5.66
C LEU A 240 -46.55 -1.29 -5.56
N TYR A 241 -46.05 -1.12 -4.34
CA TYR A 241 -44.62 -0.93 -4.06
C TYR A 241 -43.89 -2.20 -3.59
N GLY A 242 -44.58 -3.32 -3.45
CA GLY A 242 -43.97 -4.60 -3.09
C GLY A 242 -43.31 -5.28 -4.29
N ASN A 243 -42.15 -5.90 -4.05
CA ASN A 243 -41.26 -6.48 -5.09
C ASN A 243 -41.88 -7.61 -5.94
N ASN A 244 -43.11 -8.06 -5.66
CA ASN A 244 -43.67 -9.30 -6.26
C ASN A 244 -44.99 -9.09 -7.03
N ASN A 245 -45.32 -7.88 -7.46
CA ASN A 245 -46.65 -7.65 -8.02
C ASN A 245 -46.65 -7.30 -9.53
N SER A 246 -47.46 -8.04 -10.26
CA SER A 246 -47.73 -7.84 -11.68
C SER A 246 -48.68 -6.65 -11.97
N GLU A 247 -49.36 -6.13 -10.94
CA GLU A 247 -50.31 -5.02 -11.08
C GLU A 247 -49.66 -3.70 -10.69
N LYS A 248 -49.24 -2.91 -11.68
CA LYS A 248 -48.56 -1.63 -11.51
C LYS A 248 -49.47 -0.40 -11.40
N VAL A 249 -50.75 -0.58 -11.16
CA VAL A 249 -51.72 0.52 -11.14
C VAL A 249 -52.62 0.41 -9.92
N VAL A 250 -52.71 1.47 -9.13
CA VAL A 250 -53.74 1.64 -8.07
C VAL A 250 -54.82 2.58 -8.60
N VAL A 251 -56.05 2.13 -8.59
CA VAL A 251 -57.20 2.96 -8.93
C VAL A 251 -57.66 3.67 -7.66
N LEU A 252 -57.52 5.01 -7.62
CA LEU A 252 -58.03 5.84 -6.52
C LEU A 252 -59.49 6.21 -6.81
N ASN A 253 -60.41 5.75 -5.96
CA ASN A 253 -61.82 6.05 -6.08
C ASN A 253 -62.25 7.19 -5.15
N ASN A 254 -63.26 7.95 -5.60
CA ASN A 254 -64.08 8.87 -4.80
C ASN A 254 -63.35 9.87 -3.92
N GLY A 255 -62.65 10.78 -4.51
CA GLY A 255 -62.09 11.93 -3.79
C GLY A 255 -60.81 11.66 -2.98
N VAL A 256 -60.07 10.61 -3.35
CA VAL A 256 -58.70 10.39 -2.89
C VAL A 256 -57.76 10.83 -4.00
N GLU A 257 -56.91 11.80 -3.73
CA GLU A 257 -55.91 12.31 -4.65
C GLU A 257 -54.52 11.97 -4.14
N PHE A 258 -53.63 11.57 -5.01
CA PHE A 258 -52.23 11.42 -4.70
C PHE A 258 -51.52 12.78 -4.84
N GLN A 259 -50.96 13.26 -3.76
CA GLN A 259 -50.14 14.46 -3.76
C GLN A 259 -48.66 14.05 -3.63
N ASP A 260 -47.92 14.31 -4.68
CA ASP A 260 -46.46 14.03 -4.73
C ASP A 260 -45.74 14.87 -3.68
N ALA A 261 -45.00 14.22 -2.78
CA ALA A 261 -44.02 14.92 -1.94
C ALA A 261 -42.76 15.10 -2.79
N SER A 262 -42.63 16.28 -3.37
CA SER A 262 -41.55 16.62 -4.32
C SER A 262 -40.17 16.25 -3.77
N ASN A 263 -39.57 15.19 -4.32
CA ASN A 263 -38.28 14.62 -3.89
C ASN A 263 -37.08 15.07 -4.75
N THR A 264 -37.28 15.96 -5.72
CA THR A 264 -36.21 16.40 -6.64
C THR A 264 -35.01 17.05 -5.92
N ALA A 265 -35.25 17.81 -4.86
CA ALA A 265 -34.18 18.42 -4.08
C ALA A 265 -33.40 17.37 -3.25
N VAL A 266 -34.10 16.37 -2.69
CA VAL A 266 -33.47 15.30 -1.88
C VAL A 266 -32.60 14.38 -2.76
N GLU A 267 -33.04 14.04 -3.97
CA GLU A 267 -32.26 13.21 -4.89
C GLU A 267 -30.99 13.91 -5.36
N THR A 268 -31.04 15.22 -5.64
CA THR A 268 -29.87 16.01 -6.02
C THR A 268 -28.89 16.10 -4.84
N GLN A 269 -29.36 16.38 -3.64
CA GLN A 269 -28.54 16.43 -2.42
C GLN A 269 -27.92 15.05 -2.10
N LEU A 270 -28.62 13.97 -2.37
CA LEU A 270 -28.10 12.62 -2.14
C LEU A 270 -26.92 12.30 -3.09
N ASN A 271 -27.01 12.72 -4.34
CA ASN A 271 -25.93 12.52 -5.31
C ASN A 271 -24.70 13.37 -4.99
N GLU A 272 -24.91 14.61 -4.56
CA GLU A 272 -23.82 15.50 -4.09
C GLU A 272 -23.16 14.93 -2.81
N SER A 273 -23.96 14.47 -1.86
CA SER A 273 -23.48 13.85 -0.63
C SER A 273 -22.69 12.57 -0.91
N LYS A 274 -23.16 11.73 -1.85
CA LYS A 274 -22.41 10.53 -2.27
C LYS A 274 -21.06 10.88 -2.89
N LYS A 275 -21.01 11.91 -3.72
CA LYS A 275 -19.75 12.37 -4.33
C LYS A 275 -18.78 12.83 -3.24
N THR A 276 -19.24 13.65 -2.31
CA THR A 276 -18.43 14.12 -1.17
C THR A 276 -17.92 12.95 -0.33
N LEU A 277 -18.79 11.98 0.01
CA LEU A 277 -18.38 10.78 0.75
C LEU A 277 -17.34 9.94 0.00
N ASN A 278 -17.46 9.82 -1.33
CA ASN A 278 -16.46 9.12 -2.12
C ASN A 278 -15.12 9.86 -2.14
N ASP A 279 -15.15 11.18 -2.25
CA ASP A 279 -13.95 12.02 -2.20
C ASP A 279 -13.28 11.95 -0.82
N ASP A 280 -14.08 11.96 0.27
CA ASP A 280 -13.60 11.78 1.64
C ASP A 280 -12.94 10.39 1.83
N ILE A 281 -13.58 9.31 1.32
CA ILE A 281 -13.02 7.96 1.39
C ILE A 281 -11.71 7.88 0.58
N ASN A 282 -11.66 8.45 -0.63
CA ASN A 282 -10.41 8.49 -1.40
C ASN A 282 -9.30 9.23 -0.63
N ALA A 283 -9.63 10.34 0.03
CA ALA A 283 -8.68 11.07 0.87
C ALA A 283 -8.19 10.26 2.07
N LEU A 284 -9.06 9.45 2.70
CA LEU A 284 -8.69 8.54 3.81
C LEU A 284 -7.71 7.44 3.36
N PHE A 285 -7.81 6.98 2.11
CA PHE A 285 -6.86 6.04 1.50
C PHE A 285 -5.68 6.75 0.84
N HIS A 286 -5.60 8.09 0.91
CA HIS A 286 -4.59 8.92 0.22
C HIS A 286 -4.53 8.67 -1.30
N ILE A 287 -5.69 8.43 -1.91
CA ILE A 287 -5.79 8.23 -3.36
C ILE A 287 -6.19 9.53 -4.03
N TYR A 288 -5.35 10.00 -4.93
CA TYR A 288 -5.55 11.22 -5.71
C TYR A 288 -5.67 10.85 -7.20
N PRO A 289 -6.88 10.79 -7.78
CA PRO A 289 -7.11 10.23 -9.12
C PRO A 289 -6.29 10.87 -10.24
N ASN A 290 -5.88 12.13 -10.08
CA ASN A 290 -5.12 12.89 -11.09
C ASN A 290 -3.64 13.08 -10.72
N ASP A 291 -3.18 12.51 -9.60
CA ASP A 291 -1.82 12.66 -9.10
C ASP A 291 -1.30 11.31 -8.57
N PHE A 292 -0.78 10.52 -9.50
CA PHE A 292 -0.23 9.21 -9.17
C PHE A 292 1.01 9.30 -8.29
N GLU A 293 1.86 10.31 -8.52
CA GLU A 293 3.10 10.48 -7.74
C GLU A 293 2.79 10.75 -6.26
N ARG A 294 1.81 11.61 -6.00
CA ARG A 294 1.35 11.89 -4.65
C ARG A 294 0.68 10.66 -4.02
N THR A 295 -0.18 9.97 -4.77
CA THR A 295 -0.80 8.72 -4.32
C THR A 295 0.26 7.68 -3.97
N PHE A 296 1.29 7.52 -4.80
CA PHE A 296 2.39 6.62 -4.51
C PHE A 296 3.12 6.98 -3.21
N LYS A 297 3.47 8.26 -3.03
CA LYS A 297 4.21 8.74 -1.85
C LYS A 297 3.40 8.64 -0.55
N GLU A 298 2.10 8.92 -0.59
CA GLU A 298 1.26 9.00 0.61
C GLU A 298 0.52 7.69 0.92
N ALA A 299 0.06 6.93 -0.09
CA ALA A 299 -0.68 5.68 0.11
C ALA A 299 0.22 4.44 0.07
N ILE A 300 1.07 4.30 -0.96
CA ILE A 300 1.78 3.05 -1.24
C ILE A 300 3.10 2.96 -0.48
N TYR A 301 3.95 3.98 -0.59
CA TYR A 301 5.30 3.97 -0.05
C TYR A 301 5.38 3.73 1.46
N PRO A 302 4.51 4.32 2.32
CA PRO A 302 4.51 4.02 3.76
C PRO A 302 4.22 2.55 4.07
N ILE A 303 3.32 1.92 3.30
CA ILE A 303 2.99 0.49 3.48
C ILE A 303 4.16 -0.39 3.04
N VAL A 304 4.81 -0.05 1.92
CA VAL A 304 6.04 -0.70 1.47
C VAL A 304 7.11 -0.66 2.57
N LYS A 305 7.34 0.50 3.18
CA LYS A 305 8.31 0.64 4.28
C LYS A 305 7.92 -0.14 5.54
N ALA A 306 6.63 -0.20 5.86
CA ALA A 306 6.15 -1.03 6.95
C ALA A 306 6.41 -2.53 6.67
N PHE A 307 6.19 -2.95 5.43
CA PHE A 307 6.41 -4.32 5.00
C PHE A 307 7.91 -4.67 5.00
N GLU A 308 8.77 -3.82 4.44
CA GLU A 308 10.23 -3.99 4.49
C GLU A 308 10.74 -4.11 5.92
N THR A 309 10.24 -3.25 6.81
CA THR A 309 10.60 -3.29 8.23
C THR A 309 10.20 -4.61 8.89
N ALA A 310 9.00 -5.12 8.56
CA ALA A 310 8.53 -6.41 9.05
C ALA A 310 9.41 -7.57 8.53
N LEU A 311 9.73 -7.60 7.22
CA LEU A 311 10.61 -8.60 6.64
C LEU A 311 12.01 -8.58 7.28
N ASN A 312 12.59 -7.40 7.44
CA ASN A 312 13.92 -7.22 8.03
C ASN A 312 13.95 -7.63 9.52
N ARG A 313 12.85 -7.43 10.24
CA ARG A 313 12.74 -7.83 11.64
C ARG A 313 12.57 -9.34 11.81
N ASP A 314 11.68 -9.97 11.01
CA ASP A 314 11.13 -11.29 11.28
C ASP A 314 11.78 -12.40 10.42
N LEU A 315 12.30 -12.09 9.21
CA LEU A 315 12.93 -13.07 8.29
C LEU A 315 14.44 -13.11 8.38
N LEU A 316 15.11 -12.03 8.81
CA LEU A 316 16.57 -12.03 8.95
C LEU A 316 16.98 -12.64 10.28
N LEU A 317 18.03 -13.44 10.24
CA LEU A 317 18.70 -13.89 11.46
C LEU A 317 19.41 -12.73 12.14
N GLU A 318 19.59 -12.76 13.45
CA GLU A 318 20.26 -11.69 14.21
C GLU A 318 21.68 -11.36 13.68
N LYS A 319 22.39 -12.37 13.15
CA LYS A 319 23.70 -12.17 12.52
C LYS A 319 23.61 -11.44 11.18
N GLU A 320 22.52 -11.66 10.44
CA GLU A 320 22.30 -11.05 9.12
C GLU A 320 21.82 -9.61 9.21
N LYS A 321 21.06 -9.24 10.25
CA LYS A 321 20.54 -7.87 10.46
C LYS A 321 21.61 -6.77 10.43
N LYS A 322 22.87 -7.13 10.61
CA LYS A 322 24.01 -6.17 10.57
C LYS A 322 24.37 -5.73 9.15
N ASN A 323 24.16 -6.59 8.17
CA ASN A 323 24.67 -6.39 6.81
C ASN A 323 23.74 -6.87 5.70
N HIS A 324 22.54 -7.38 6.01
CA HIS A 324 21.52 -7.76 5.03
C HIS A 324 20.26 -6.93 5.23
N PHE A 325 19.54 -6.66 4.15
CA PHE A 325 18.25 -6.01 4.19
C PHE A 325 17.38 -6.38 2.99
N PHE A 326 16.08 -6.53 3.26
CA PHE A 326 15.05 -6.66 2.23
C PHE A 326 14.59 -5.29 1.78
N GLU A 327 14.37 -5.14 0.49
CA GLU A 327 13.83 -3.94 -0.13
C GLU A 327 12.89 -4.32 -1.28
N PHE A 328 11.79 -3.60 -1.41
CA PHE A 328 10.92 -3.73 -2.58
C PHE A 328 11.48 -2.96 -3.76
N ASP A 329 11.44 -3.56 -4.95
CA ASP A 329 11.79 -2.83 -6.17
C ASP A 329 10.62 -1.95 -6.63
N VAL A 330 10.60 -0.74 -6.11
CA VAL A 330 9.58 0.26 -6.44
C VAL A 330 9.70 0.80 -7.86
N LYS A 331 10.85 0.55 -8.53
CA LYS A 331 11.13 1.08 -9.87
C LYS A 331 10.14 0.57 -10.91
N GLU A 332 9.55 -0.60 -10.70
CA GLU A 332 8.58 -1.17 -11.63
C GLU A 332 7.24 -0.41 -11.66
N ILE A 333 6.82 0.15 -10.54
CA ILE A 333 5.53 0.87 -10.45
C ILE A 333 5.68 2.35 -10.78
N VAL A 334 6.83 2.95 -10.40
CA VAL A 334 7.16 4.33 -10.75
C VAL A 334 7.62 4.42 -12.23
N ARG A 335 7.57 3.30 -12.96
CA ARG A 335 7.89 3.29 -14.39
C ARG A 335 7.00 4.30 -15.13
N THR A 336 7.57 5.48 -15.32
CA THR A 336 7.15 6.51 -16.25
C THR A 336 6.95 5.96 -17.66
N THR A 337 6.35 6.71 -18.56
CA THR A 337 6.20 6.30 -19.96
C THR A 337 7.55 5.83 -20.53
N LEU A 338 7.52 4.95 -21.52
CA LEU A 338 8.74 4.47 -22.21
C LEU A 338 9.65 5.64 -22.63
N LYS A 339 9.04 6.74 -23.07
CA LYS A 339 9.73 7.96 -23.47
C LYS A 339 10.50 8.61 -22.32
N GLU A 340 9.85 8.85 -21.19
CA GLU A 340 10.48 9.45 -19.99
C GLU A 340 11.61 8.58 -19.45
N ARG A 341 11.42 7.26 -19.49
CA ARG A 341 12.46 6.31 -19.07
C ARG A 341 13.69 6.37 -19.95
N TYR A 342 13.53 6.40 -21.28
CA TYR A 342 14.65 6.55 -22.20
C TYR A 342 15.31 7.93 -22.12
N GLU A 343 14.56 8.99 -21.83
CA GLU A 343 15.10 10.33 -21.54
C GLU A 343 15.95 10.30 -20.26
N ALA A 344 15.48 9.62 -19.19
CA ALA A 344 16.25 9.43 -17.97
C ALA A 344 17.54 8.60 -18.21
N TYR A 345 17.49 7.54 -19.01
CA TYR A 345 18.68 6.76 -19.38
C TYR A 345 19.67 7.56 -20.22
N LYS A 346 19.17 8.39 -21.13
CA LYS A 346 20.01 9.31 -21.89
C LYS A 346 20.76 10.25 -20.96
N LEU A 347 20.05 10.86 -20.02
CA LEU A 347 20.66 11.75 -19.02
C LEU A 347 21.67 11.00 -18.14
N ALA A 348 21.32 9.81 -17.65
CA ALA A 348 22.20 9.00 -16.81
C ALA A 348 23.50 8.59 -17.54
N LYS A 349 23.41 8.26 -18.85
CA LYS A 349 24.57 8.00 -19.71
C LYS A 349 25.41 9.26 -19.92
N GLU A 350 24.78 10.39 -20.26
CA GLU A 350 25.47 11.66 -20.55
C GLU A 350 26.19 12.22 -19.31
N THR A 351 25.63 12.00 -18.11
CA THR A 351 26.24 12.41 -16.84
C THR A 351 27.25 11.41 -16.27
N GLY A 352 27.45 10.26 -16.93
CA GLY A 352 28.34 9.21 -16.46
C GLY A 352 27.84 8.46 -15.22
N PHE A 353 26.55 8.56 -14.91
CA PHE A 353 25.96 7.92 -13.73
C PHE A 353 25.71 6.42 -13.95
N MET A 354 25.44 5.99 -15.19
CA MET A 354 25.22 4.58 -15.54
C MET A 354 26.02 4.20 -16.78
N THR A 355 26.51 2.94 -16.78
CA THR A 355 27.09 2.30 -17.98
C THR A 355 26.00 1.87 -18.93
N LEU A 356 26.34 1.65 -20.20
CA LEU A 356 25.39 1.11 -21.17
C LEU A 356 24.92 -0.31 -20.81
N ASN A 357 25.77 -1.14 -20.22
CA ASN A 357 25.38 -2.48 -19.78
C ASN A 357 24.43 -2.46 -18.57
N GLU A 358 24.54 -1.49 -17.67
CA GLU A 358 23.56 -1.29 -16.59
C GLU A 358 22.20 -0.88 -17.14
N ILE A 359 22.17 0.02 -18.14
CA ILE A 359 20.93 0.40 -18.84
C ILE A 359 20.32 -0.82 -19.55
N ARG A 360 21.13 -1.60 -20.27
CA ARG A 360 20.69 -2.84 -20.94
C ARG A 360 20.13 -3.85 -19.96
N ARG A 361 20.78 -4.04 -18.81
CA ARG A 361 20.30 -4.92 -17.74
C ARG A 361 18.96 -4.44 -17.15
N SER A 362 18.77 -3.13 -17.04
CA SER A 362 17.50 -2.56 -16.57
C SER A 362 16.32 -2.82 -17.53
N GLU A 363 16.62 -3.08 -18.81
CA GLU A 363 15.64 -3.42 -19.85
C GLU A 363 15.65 -4.92 -20.20
N ASN A 364 16.29 -5.78 -19.37
CA ASN A 364 16.44 -7.22 -19.61
C ASN A 364 17.08 -7.57 -20.97
N MET A 365 18.00 -6.72 -21.43
CA MET A 365 18.77 -6.95 -22.65
C MET A 365 20.07 -7.67 -22.34
N GLU A 366 20.58 -8.45 -23.31
CA GLU A 366 21.84 -9.16 -23.17
C GLU A 366 23.02 -8.22 -22.94
N TYR A 367 23.99 -8.69 -22.14
CA TYR A 367 25.24 -8.01 -21.88
C TYR A 367 26.09 -7.96 -23.19
N ILE A 368 26.74 -6.84 -23.42
CA ILE A 368 27.68 -6.66 -24.53
C ILE A 368 29.06 -6.32 -23.96
N GLU A 369 30.05 -7.10 -24.29
CA GLU A 369 31.43 -6.85 -23.88
C GLU A 369 31.94 -5.50 -24.40
N GLY A 370 32.60 -4.73 -23.52
CA GLY A 370 33.13 -3.40 -23.85
C GLY A 370 32.16 -2.24 -23.65
N LEU A 371 30.90 -2.47 -23.21
CA LEU A 371 29.93 -1.42 -22.92
C LEU A 371 29.85 -1.05 -21.41
N ASP A 372 30.76 -1.54 -20.57
CA ASP A 372 30.91 -1.13 -19.16
C ASP A 372 31.74 0.16 -19.04
N VAL A 373 31.40 1.15 -19.85
CA VAL A 373 32.06 2.43 -19.90
C VAL A 373 31.11 3.55 -19.47
N VAL A 374 31.61 4.49 -18.69
CA VAL A 374 30.92 5.71 -18.32
C VAL A 374 31.53 6.91 -19.01
N ASN A 375 30.71 7.92 -19.29
CA ASN A 375 31.18 9.19 -19.81
C ASN A 375 31.71 10.06 -18.65
N VAL A 376 32.98 10.40 -18.66
CA VAL A 376 33.60 11.19 -17.61
C VAL A 376 34.06 12.54 -18.17
N GLY A 377 33.16 13.50 -18.25
CA GLY A 377 33.46 14.92 -18.42
C GLY A 377 33.74 15.42 -19.85
N LEU A 378 34.35 16.58 -19.93
CA LEU A 378 34.57 17.39 -21.13
C LEU A 378 35.32 16.62 -22.25
N GLY A 379 34.64 16.40 -23.37
CA GLY A 379 35.23 15.81 -24.58
C GLY A 379 35.04 14.31 -24.73
N ALA A 380 34.06 13.70 -24.07
CA ALA A 380 33.71 12.29 -24.19
C ALA A 380 34.86 11.31 -23.81
N VAL A 381 35.48 11.54 -22.65
CA VAL A 381 36.39 10.54 -22.07
C VAL A 381 35.57 9.31 -21.65
N LEU A 382 35.88 8.16 -22.23
CA LEU A 382 35.27 6.89 -21.90
C LEU A 382 36.13 6.18 -20.85
N TYR A 383 35.55 5.85 -19.70
CA TYR A 383 36.21 5.11 -18.63
C TYR A 383 35.67 3.69 -18.53
N ASP A 384 36.55 2.71 -18.71
CA ASP A 384 36.22 1.29 -18.49
C ASP A 384 36.33 0.97 -16.99
N VAL A 385 35.18 0.73 -16.36
CA VAL A 385 35.08 0.50 -14.91
C VAL A 385 35.77 -0.80 -14.48
N ASN A 386 35.88 -1.80 -15.36
CA ASN A 386 36.44 -3.11 -15.05
C ASN A 386 37.97 -3.13 -15.23
N LYS A 387 38.46 -2.42 -16.23
CA LYS A 387 39.89 -2.39 -16.59
C LYS A 387 40.64 -1.21 -15.98
N HIS A 388 39.90 -0.24 -15.38
CA HIS A 388 40.40 1.00 -14.80
C HIS A 388 41.22 1.87 -15.79
N ILE A 389 40.87 1.79 -17.06
CA ILE A 389 41.52 2.59 -18.13
C ILE A 389 40.53 3.61 -18.69
N TYR A 390 41.06 4.76 -19.10
CA TYR A 390 40.29 5.78 -19.81
C TYR A 390 40.73 5.86 -21.29
N TYR A 391 39.79 6.15 -22.17
CA TYR A 391 40.03 6.40 -23.57
C TYR A 391 39.45 7.74 -23.97
N THR A 392 40.28 8.60 -24.57
CA THR A 392 39.87 9.90 -25.09
C THR A 392 39.78 9.86 -26.62
N PRO A 393 38.56 9.73 -27.19
CA PRO A 393 38.39 9.56 -28.63
C PRO A 393 38.95 10.70 -29.48
N ASN A 394 38.95 11.92 -28.94
CA ASN A 394 39.43 13.11 -29.67
C ASN A 394 40.96 13.16 -29.82
N THR A 395 41.69 12.51 -28.95
CA THR A 395 43.17 12.50 -28.97
C THR A 395 43.72 11.11 -29.23
N ASP A 396 42.85 10.09 -29.37
CA ASP A 396 43.21 8.68 -29.53
C ASP A 396 44.17 8.18 -28.44
N THR A 397 44.02 8.71 -27.22
CA THR A 397 44.87 8.37 -26.08
C THR A 397 44.17 7.42 -25.13
N VAL A 398 44.90 6.35 -24.74
CA VAL A 398 44.51 5.39 -23.70
C VAL A 398 45.44 5.60 -22.52
N GLY A 399 44.90 5.75 -21.29
CA GLY A 399 45.67 5.89 -20.08
C GLY A 399 45.06 5.16 -18.90
N ASP A 400 45.86 4.86 -17.90
CA ASP A 400 45.42 4.28 -16.61
C ASP A 400 45.32 5.40 -15.57
N ILE A 401 44.30 5.34 -14.68
CA ILE A 401 44.18 6.30 -13.58
C ILE A 401 45.34 6.14 -12.57
N GLY A 402 46.03 4.98 -12.55
CA GLY A 402 47.18 4.71 -11.67
C GLY A 402 48.49 5.32 -12.13
N ASP A 403 48.69 5.49 -13.43
CA ASP A 403 50.00 5.86 -14.02
C ASP A 403 50.22 7.35 -14.26
N GLY A 404 49.15 8.16 -14.14
CA GLY A 404 49.25 9.60 -14.43
C GLY A 404 50.12 10.43 -13.49
N GLN A 405 50.63 9.86 -12.41
CA GLN A 405 51.63 10.50 -11.54
C GLN A 405 53.04 10.03 -11.82
N THR A 406 53.25 8.84 -12.34
CA THR A 406 54.54 8.24 -12.58
C THR A 406 55.18 8.76 -13.88
N GLU A 407 54.42 8.87 -14.96
CA GLU A 407 54.95 9.38 -16.24
C GLU A 407 55.29 10.87 -16.21
N GLN A 408 54.48 11.71 -15.53
CA GLN A 408 54.80 13.12 -15.36
C GLN A 408 55.98 13.34 -14.42
N GLN A 409 56.18 12.50 -13.41
CA GLN A 409 57.37 12.55 -12.55
C GLN A 409 58.61 12.03 -13.29
N GLU A 410 58.55 10.99 -14.07
CA GLU A 410 59.68 10.51 -14.92
C GLU A 410 60.02 11.51 -16.02
N GLU A 411 59.05 12.18 -16.69
CA GLU A 411 59.33 13.26 -17.63
C GLU A 411 59.94 14.49 -16.96
N LEU A 412 59.47 14.86 -15.77
CA LEU A 412 60.05 15.95 -14.97
C LEU A 412 61.47 15.62 -14.50
N GLU A 413 61.75 14.40 -14.02
CA GLU A 413 63.06 13.94 -13.64
C GLU A 413 64.00 13.87 -14.86
N LYS A 414 63.59 13.33 -15.98
CA LYS A 414 64.37 13.33 -17.21
C LYS A 414 64.66 14.74 -17.72
N THR A 415 63.72 15.66 -17.59
CA THR A 415 63.90 17.07 -17.97
C THR A 415 64.84 17.80 -17.00
N GLN A 416 64.78 17.51 -15.70
CA GLN A 416 65.73 18.02 -14.73
C GLN A 416 67.12 17.46 -14.89
N ASP A 417 67.27 16.18 -15.16
CA ASP A 417 68.59 15.57 -15.46
C ASP A 417 69.21 16.10 -16.74
N MET A 418 68.42 16.38 -17.80
CA MET A 418 68.91 17.03 -19.02
C MET A 418 69.35 18.49 -18.76
N LEU A 419 68.62 19.24 -17.93
CA LEU A 419 69.01 20.60 -17.55
C LEU A 419 70.25 20.65 -16.68
N LEU A 420 70.39 19.75 -15.69
CA LEU A 420 71.59 19.58 -14.86
C LEU A 420 72.75 19.12 -15.72
N GLY A 421 72.57 18.18 -16.68
CA GLY A 421 73.59 17.79 -17.61
C GLY A 421 74.08 18.93 -18.51
N HIS A 422 73.18 19.84 -18.92
CA HIS A 422 73.55 21.02 -19.72
C HIS A 422 74.23 22.12 -18.91
N GLU A 423 73.87 22.28 -17.63
CA GLU A 423 74.57 23.21 -16.73
C GLU A 423 75.99 22.71 -16.39
N LEU A 424 76.14 21.42 -16.06
CA LEU A 424 77.43 20.82 -15.84
C LEU A 424 78.35 20.86 -17.10
N ALA A 425 77.80 20.73 -18.29
CA ALA A 425 78.54 20.86 -19.54
C ALA A 425 79.01 22.31 -19.80
N LYS A 426 78.19 23.30 -19.40
CA LYS A 426 78.60 24.72 -19.49
C LYS A 426 79.68 25.11 -18.46
N GLU A 427 79.60 24.59 -17.22
CA GLU A 427 80.69 24.81 -16.22
C GLU A 427 81.98 24.15 -16.64
N PHE A 428 81.98 23.00 -17.34
CA PHE A 428 83.21 22.41 -17.86
C PHE A 428 83.82 23.18 -19.04
N ASP A 429 82.99 23.80 -19.92
CA ASP A 429 83.48 24.62 -21.02
C ASP A 429 84.03 25.98 -20.52
N GLU A 430 83.45 26.57 -19.46
CA GLU A 430 83.96 27.80 -18.89
C GLU A 430 85.20 27.61 -18.03
N SER A 431 85.42 26.41 -17.43
CA SER A 431 86.61 26.08 -16.70
C SER A 431 87.83 25.66 -17.54
N GLY A 432 87.58 25.23 -18.82
CA GLY A 432 88.56 24.81 -19.80
C GLY A 432 89.25 25.97 -20.51
N ASN A 433 88.74 27.20 -20.43
CA ASN A 433 89.23 28.35 -21.16
C ASN A 433 90.09 29.35 -20.33
N SER A 434 90.45 28.97 -19.10
CA SER A 434 91.29 29.82 -18.24
C SER A 434 92.65 29.29 -17.92
N ALA A 435 93.21 28.33 -18.74
CA ALA A 435 94.52 27.73 -18.55
C ALA A 435 95.48 27.92 -19.72
N ASP A 436 95.28 28.95 -20.58
CA ASP A 436 96.33 29.41 -21.51
C ASP A 436 96.21 30.92 -21.77
N ALA A 437 96.82 31.74 -20.86
CA ALA A 437 97.28 33.07 -21.16
C ALA A 437 98.24 33.51 -20.07
#